data_0de612a8135dbb07f60c1d0b7a42ec0e
#
_entry.id   0de612a8135dbb07f60c1d0b7a42ec0e
#
_cell.length_a   1.000
_cell.length_b   1.000
_cell.length_c   1.000
_cell.angle_alpha   90.00
_cell.angle_beta   90.00
_cell.angle_gamma   90.00
#
_symmetry.space_group_name_H-M   'P 1'
#
loop_
_entity.id
_entity.type
_entity.pdbx_description
1 polymer ?
#
loop_
_entity_poly.entity_id
_entity_poly.type
_entity_poly.pdbx_seq_one_letter_code
_entity_poly.pdbx_strand_id
1 'polypeptide(L)'
;MEFAEFKGEMVMREVNVSKITDAVKQLCIETNRILPADLEETICKACKTETNDTGKAILNDLCRNMDAAREMQIPICQDTGMAVVFVEVGQDVHFIGGDFEQAIHEGVRQGYVEGLLQYTIA
;
A
#
# COMPACT_ATOMS: atom_id res chain seq x y z
N MET A 1 25.08 45.64 -7.59
CA MET A 1 24.67 44.25 -7.57
C MET A 1 23.16 44.26 -7.43
N GLU A 2 22.47 44.13 -8.56
CA GLU A 2 21.02 44.27 -8.65
C GLU A 2 20.43 42.90 -8.32
N PHE A 3 19.76 42.78 -7.18
CA PHE A 3 19.01 41.58 -6.87
C PHE A 3 17.76 41.59 -7.76
N ALA A 4 17.70 40.70 -8.73
CA ALA A 4 16.49 40.44 -9.48
C ALA A 4 15.40 39.99 -8.51
N GLU A 5 14.37 40.82 -8.31
CA GLU A 5 13.13 40.41 -7.65
C GLU A 5 12.51 39.29 -8.47
N PHE A 6 12.59 38.07 -7.95
CA PHE A 6 11.88 36.92 -8.50
C PHE A 6 10.40 37.07 -8.15
N LYS A 7 9.63 37.79 -8.97
CA LYS A 7 8.16 37.80 -8.93
C LYS A 7 7.63 36.57 -9.65
N GLY A 8 7.92 35.38 -9.12
CA GLY A 8 7.17 34.18 -9.42
C GLY A 8 6.16 34.00 -8.31
N GLU A 9 4.87 33.94 -8.61
CA GLU A 9 3.88 33.42 -7.69
C GLU A 9 4.33 32.01 -7.33
N MET A 10 4.82 31.83 -6.10
CA MET A 10 5.03 30.49 -5.55
C MET A 10 3.64 29.90 -5.32
N VAL A 11 3.18 29.07 -6.26
CA VAL A 11 1.95 28.31 -6.11
C VAL A 11 2.25 27.14 -5.17
N MET A 12 2.08 27.38 -3.87
CA MET A 12 2.08 26.29 -2.87
C MET A 12 0.88 25.39 -3.13
N ARG A 13 1.16 24.08 -3.25
CA ARG A 13 0.10 23.07 -3.35
C ARG A 13 -0.36 22.66 -1.95
N GLU A 14 -1.54 23.07 -1.57
CA GLU A 14 -2.15 22.63 -0.32
C GLU A 14 -2.74 21.22 -0.47
N VAL A 15 -2.43 20.35 0.49
CA VAL A 15 -2.97 18.99 0.57
C VAL A 15 -3.59 18.80 1.95
N ASN A 16 -4.89 18.57 1.99
CA ASN A 16 -5.56 18.25 3.24
C ASN A 16 -5.16 16.84 3.71
N VAL A 17 -4.76 16.73 4.98
CA VAL A 17 -4.28 15.48 5.57
C VAL A 17 -5.34 14.36 5.58
N SER A 18 -6.61 14.68 5.46
CA SER A 18 -7.66 13.67 5.29
C SER A 18 -7.44 12.80 4.04
N LYS A 19 -6.90 13.39 2.95
CA LYS A 19 -6.55 12.63 1.74
C LYS A 19 -5.40 11.66 1.98
N ILE A 20 -4.50 12.00 2.90
CA ILE A 20 -3.40 11.11 3.30
C ILE A 20 -3.97 9.93 4.08
N THR A 21 -4.86 10.20 5.04
CA THR A 21 -5.58 9.15 5.80
C THR A 21 -6.29 8.18 4.86
N ASP A 22 -7.07 8.68 3.91
CA ASP A 22 -7.81 7.86 2.96
C ASP A 22 -6.88 7.04 2.06
N ALA A 23 -5.81 7.66 1.55
CA ALA A 23 -4.84 6.98 0.70
C ALA A 23 -4.10 5.86 1.45
N VAL A 24 -3.61 6.12 2.67
CA VAL A 24 -2.91 5.13 3.49
C VAL A 24 -3.84 3.98 3.86
N LYS A 25 -5.09 4.28 4.26
CA LYS A 25 -6.11 3.26 4.50
C LYS A 25 -6.29 2.33 3.29
N GLN A 26 -6.50 2.92 2.12
CA GLN A 26 -6.69 2.17 0.89
C GLN A 26 -5.47 1.31 0.55
N LEU A 27 -4.26 1.86 0.65
CA LEU A 27 -3.02 1.13 0.43
C LEU A 27 -2.88 -0.05 1.37
N CYS A 28 -3.16 0.10 2.67
CA CYS A 28 -3.13 -1.00 3.63
C CYS A 28 -4.06 -2.15 3.22
N ILE A 29 -5.26 -1.84 2.75
CA ILE A 29 -6.24 -2.85 2.33
C ILE A 29 -5.78 -3.53 1.03
N GLU A 30 -5.42 -2.76 0.02
CA GLU A 30 -5.08 -3.29 -1.31
C GLU A 30 -3.80 -4.13 -1.29
N THR A 31 -2.74 -3.68 -0.64
CA THR A 31 -1.46 -4.40 -0.61
C THR A 31 -1.54 -5.75 0.12
N ASN A 32 -2.53 -5.94 0.98
CA ASN A 32 -2.77 -7.22 1.64
C ASN A 32 -3.69 -8.16 0.86
N ARG A 33 -4.34 -7.68 -0.21
CA ARG A 33 -5.27 -8.48 -1.04
C ARG A 33 -4.73 -8.77 -2.42
N ILE A 34 -3.86 -7.91 -2.94
CA ILE A 34 -3.40 -7.98 -4.33
C ILE A 34 -1.88 -7.88 -4.33
N LEU A 35 -1.22 -8.89 -4.88
CA LEU A 35 0.22 -8.85 -5.12
C LEU A 35 0.55 -7.91 -6.28
N PRO A 36 1.76 -7.31 -6.30
CA PRO A 36 2.28 -6.65 -7.48
C PRO A 36 2.29 -7.60 -8.69
N ALA A 37 1.96 -7.06 -9.87
CA ALA A 37 1.79 -7.87 -11.07
C ALA A 37 3.04 -8.68 -11.47
N ASP A 38 4.22 -8.14 -11.27
CA ASP A 38 5.50 -8.79 -11.53
C ASP A 38 5.74 -9.99 -10.59
N LEU A 39 5.33 -9.89 -9.34
CA LEU A 39 5.42 -10.97 -8.37
C LEU A 39 4.41 -12.07 -8.69
N GLU A 40 3.16 -11.73 -8.98
CA GLU A 40 2.12 -12.67 -9.40
C GLU A 40 2.56 -13.43 -10.67
N GLU A 41 3.07 -12.73 -11.68
CA GLU A 41 3.59 -13.33 -12.90
C GLU A 41 4.76 -14.29 -12.61
N THR A 42 5.66 -13.93 -11.71
CA THR A 42 6.80 -14.76 -11.31
C THR A 42 6.33 -16.08 -10.67
N ILE A 43 5.36 -16.03 -9.77
CA ILE A 43 4.79 -17.23 -9.14
C ILE A 43 4.10 -18.10 -10.19
N CYS A 44 3.31 -17.51 -11.09
CA CYS A 44 2.61 -18.25 -12.15
C CYS A 44 3.58 -18.87 -13.16
N LYS A 45 4.71 -18.22 -13.46
CA LYS A 45 5.78 -18.80 -14.28
C LYS A 45 6.46 -19.98 -13.58
N ALA A 46 6.78 -19.83 -12.28
CA ALA A 46 7.38 -20.90 -11.50
C ALA A 46 6.48 -22.15 -11.47
N CYS A 47 5.17 -21.98 -11.36
CA CYS A 47 4.20 -23.08 -11.44
C CYS A 47 4.30 -23.89 -12.74
N LYS A 48 4.60 -23.24 -13.87
CA LYS A 48 4.72 -23.89 -15.19
C LYS A 48 6.05 -24.64 -15.37
N THR A 49 7.10 -24.19 -14.68
CA THR A 49 8.48 -24.72 -14.84
C THR A 49 8.87 -25.70 -13.74
N GLU A 50 8.13 -25.75 -12.63
CA GLU A 50 8.38 -26.67 -11.52
C GLU A 50 8.21 -28.13 -12.00
N THR A 51 9.16 -28.96 -11.65
CA THR A 51 9.19 -30.40 -12.02
C THR A 51 8.81 -31.34 -10.88
N ASN A 52 8.95 -30.87 -9.64
CA ASN A 52 8.56 -31.64 -8.46
C ASN A 52 7.05 -31.56 -8.25
N ASP A 53 6.37 -32.69 -8.14
CA ASP A 53 4.91 -32.75 -8.02
C ASP A 53 4.38 -32.00 -6.79
N THR A 54 5.05 -32.12 -5.64
CA THR A 54 4.68 -31.42 -4.42
C THR A 54 4.87 -29.90 -4.58
N GLY A 55 6.02 -29.48 -5.14
CA GLY A 55 6.30 -28.07 -5.42
C GLY A 55 5.27 -27.48 -6.37
N LYS A 56 4.91 -28.21 -7.41
CA LYS A 56 3.89 -27.80 -8.39
C LYS A 56 2.50 -27.66 -7.75
N ALA A 57 2.13 -28.59 -6.87
CA ALA A 57 0.86 -28.53 -6.14
C ALA A 57 0.81 -27.27 -5.25
N ILE A 58 1.88 -26.98 -4.51
CA ILE A 58 1.98 -25.79 -3.65
C ILE A 58 1.86 -24.51 -4.48
N LEU A 59 2.60 -24.39 -5.58
CA LEU A 59 2.54 -23.21 -6.44
C LEU A 59 1.15 -23.00 -7.07
N ASN A 60 0.47 -24.08 -7.45
CA ASN A 60 -0.91 -24.01 -7.91
C ASN A 60 -1.86 -23.49 -6.80
N ASP A 61 -1.69 -23.95 -5.57
CA ASP A 61 -2.48 -23.48 -4.44
C ASP A 61 -2.22 -22.01 -4.14
N LEU A 62 -0.99 -21.52 -4.28
CA LEU A 62 -0.66 -20.09 -4.17
C LEU A 62 -1.40 -19.27 -5.24
N CYS A 63 -1.40 -19.71 -6.49
CA CYS A 63 -2.13 -19.03 -7.57
C CYS A 63 -3.63 -18.97 -7.27
N ARG A 64 -4.23 -20.10 -6.87
CA ARG A 64 -5.65 -20.16 -6.49
C ARG A 64 -6.00 -19.29 -5.29
N ASN A 65 -5.08 -19.19 -4.32
CA ASN A 65 -5.24 -18.31 -3.17
C ASN A 65 -5.25 -16.83 -3.55
N MET A 66 -4.40 -16.41 -4.49
CA MET A 66 -4.41 -15.03 -5.00
C MET A 66 -5.74 -14.68 -5.67
N ASP A 67 -6.28 -15.59 -6.48
CA ASP A 67 -7.58 -15.41 -7.12
C ASP A 67 -8.72 -15.35 -6.08
N ALA A 68 -8.72 -16.25 -5.12
CA ALA A 68 -9.71 -16.29 -4.04
C ALA A 68 -9.67 -15.03 -3.17
N ALA A 69 -8.48 -14.54 -2.80
CA ALA A 69 -8.32 -13.30 -2.04
C ALA A 69 -8.91 -12.10 -2.78
N ARG A 70 -8.67 -12.02 -4.09
CA ARG A 70 -9.19 -10.96 -4.95
C ARG A 70 -10.73 -11.03 -5.09
N GLU A 71 -11.28 -12.21 -5.33
CA GLU A 71 -12.72 -12.42 -5.50
C GLU A 71 -13.49 -12.20 -4.20
N MET A 72 -13.00 -12.74 -3.11
CA MET A 72 -13.63 -12.67 -1.79
C MET A 72 -13.35 -11.37 -1.03
N GLN A 73 -12.47 -10.52 -1.54
CA GLN A 73 -12.04 -9.26 -0.90
C GLN A 73 -11.48 -9.46 0.52
N ILE A 74 -10.68 -10.51 0.69
CA ILE A 74 -10.02 -10.86 1.96
C ILE A 74 -8.49 -10.81 1.81
N PRO A 75 -7.72 -10.72 2.91
CA PRO A 75 -6.25 -10.80 2.86
C PRO A 75 -5.76 -12.11 2.25
N ILE A 76 -4.61 -12.05 1.57
CA ILE A 76 -3.95 -13.22 0.95
C ILE A 76 -3.57 -14.27 2.00
N CYS A 77 -3.21 -13.82 3.21
CA CYS A 77 -2.93 -14.69 4.35
C CYS A 77 -3.33 -14.02 5.66
N GLN A 78 -3.30 -14.78 6.76
CA GLN A 78 -3.62 -14.26 8.09
C GLN A 78 -2.52 -13.39 8.70
N ASP A 79 -1.30 -13.48 8.21
CA ASP A 79 -0.19 -12.63 8.66
C ASP A 79 -0.06 -11.41 7.76
N THR A 80 -0.69 -10.32 8.17
CA THR A 80 -0.69 -9.05 7.43
C THR A 80 0.49 -8.15 7.79
N GLY A 81 1.33 -8.58 8.72
CA GLY A 81 2.61 -7.96 9.04
C GLY A 81 2.50 -6.55 9.59
N MET A 82 3.59 -5.80 9.40
CA MET A 82 3.78 -4.42 9.85
C MET A 82 3.59 -3.47 8.66
N ALA A 83 2.88 -2.35 8.88
CA ALA A 83 2.80 -1.29 7.88
C ALA A 83 4.13 -0.51 7.81
N VAL A 84 4.76 -0.49 6.65
CA VAL A 84 5.93 0.34 6.36
C VAL A 84 5.52 1.30 5.25
N VAL A 85 5.56 2.60 5.55
CA VAL A 85 5.09 3.65 4.63
C VAL A 85 6.28 4.49 4.17
N PHE A 86 6.53 4.50 2.88
CA PHE A 86 7.49 5.38 2.24
C PHE A 86 6.76 6.58 1.66
N VAL A 87 7.23 7.77 1.97
CA VAL A 87 6.59 9.02 1.52
C VAL A 87 7.61 9.89 0.80
N GLU A 88 7.28 10.35 -0.38
CA GLU A 88 8.01 11.36 -1.12
C GLU A 88 7.16 12.62 -1.22
N VAL A 89 7.69 13.74 -0.71
CA VAL A 89 6.97 15.02 -0.64
C VAL A 89 7.74 16.06 -1.43
N GLY A 90 7.06 16.68 -2.41
CA GLY A 90 7.64 17.81 -3.14
C GLY A 90 7.82 19.03 -2.24
N GLN A 91 8.82 19.87 -2.56
CA GLN A 91 9.19 21.03 -1.76
C GLN A 91 8.07 22.06 -1.60
N ASP A 92 7.18 22.18 -2.59
CA ASP A 92 6.10 23.18 -2.62
C ASP A 92 4.75 22.62 -2.11
N VAL A 93 4.79 21.48 -1.42
CA VAL A 93 3.61 20.87 -0.79
C VAL A 93 3.46 21.36 0.65
N HIS A 94 2.28 21.88 0.96
CA HIS A 94 1.90 22.27 2.32
C HIS A 94 0.72 21.42 2.80
N PHE A 95 0.90 20.74 3.92
CA PHE A 95 -0.18 19.95 4.54
C PHE A 95 -1.05 20.84 5.41
N ILE A 96 -2.38 20.75 5.21
CA ILE A 96 -3.38 21.50 5.95
C ILE A 96 -4.41 20.55 6.58
N GLY A 97 -5.14 21.06 7.57
CA GLY A 97 -6.27 20.33 8.19
C GLY A 97 -5.87 19.36 9.30
N GLY A 98 -4.59 19.33 9.70
CA GLY A 98 -4.11 18.50 10.80
C GLY A 98 -2.64 18.13 10.68
N ASP A 99 -2.20 17.24 11.55
CA ASP A 99 -0.85 16.71 11.56
C ASP A 99 -0.67 15.57 10.56
N PHE A 100 0.41 15.61 9.80
CA PHE A 100 0.67 14.66 8.72
C PHE A 100 0.96 13.25 9.24
N GLU A 101 1.74 13.12 10.31
CA GLU A 101 2.08 11.82 10.91
C GLU A 101 0.85 11.16 11.52
N GLN A 102 0.05 11.95 12.24
CA GLN A 102 -1.22 11.47 12.80
C GLN A 102 -2.20 11.00 11.71
N ALA A 103 -2.23 11.67 10.58
CA ALA A 103 -3.06 11.26 9.45
C ALA A 103 -2.63 9.90 8.87
N ILE A 104 -1.32 9.62 8.81
CA ILE A 104 -0.79 8.31 8.42
C ILE A 104 -1.20 7.25 9.44
N HIS A 105 -1.01 7.49 10.74
CA HIS A 105 -1.39 6.57 11.80
C HIS A 105 -2.88 6.23 11.76
N GLU A 106 -3.73 7.24 11.56
CA GLU A 106 -5.17 7.04 11.44
C GLU A 106 -5.53 6.24 10.18
N GLY A 107 -4.86 6.47 9.06
CA GLY A 107 -5.03 5.69 7.84
C GLY A 107 -4.68 4.21 8.03
N VAL A 108 -3.56 3.92 8.69
CA VAL A 108 -3.18 2.54 9.06
C VAL A 108 -4.23 1.92 9.98
N ARG A 109 -4.64 2.64 11.04
CA ARG A 109 -5.66 2.15 11.97
C ARG A 109 -6.97 1.77 11.25
N GLN A 110 -7.47 2.65 10.40
CA GLN A 110 -8.69 2.40 9.62
C GLN A 110 -8.50 1.25 8.63
N GLY A 111 -7.37 1.20 7.93
CA GLY A 111 -7.06 0.16 6.97
C GLY A 111 -7.03 -1.23 7.60
N TYR A 112 -6.43 -1.36 8.77
CA TYR A 112 -6.37 -2.64 9.50
C TYR A 112 -7.73 -3.08 10.03
N VAL A 113 -8.54 -2.15 10.57
CA VAL A 113 -9.89 -2.47 11.06
C VAL A 113 -10.83 -2.87 9.91
N GLU A 114 -10.93 -2.04 8.89
CA GLU A 114 -11.87 -2.24 7.78
C GLU A 114 -11.40 -3.31 6.78
N GLY A 115 -10.09 -3.48 6.65
CA GLY A 115 -9.50 -4.49 5.78
C GLY A 115 -9.51 -5.90 6.37
N LEU A 116 -9.97 -6.07 7.60
CA LEU A 116 -9.89 -7.33 8.37
C LEU A 116 -8.44 -7.82 8.53
N LEU A 117 -7.51 -6.88 8.60
CA LEU A 117 -6.10 -7.17 8.76
C LEU A 117 -5.80 -7.48 10.24
N GLN A 118 -4.81 -8.33 10.47
CA GLN A 118 -4.46 -8.72 11.83
C GLN A 118 -3.69 -7.58 12.53
N TYR A 119 -4.16 -7.17 13.72
CA TYR A 119 -3.38 -6.31 14.59
C TYR A 119 -2.23 -7.11 15.18
N THR A 120 -1.02 -6.84 14.75
CA THR A 120 0.16 -7.24 15.53
C THR A 120 0.41 -6.12 16.54
N ILE A 121 0.01 -6.33 17.80
CA ILE A 121 0.40 -5.46 18.90
C ILE A 121 1.86 -5.77 19.18
N ALA A 122 2.75 -4.85 18.82
CA ALA A 122 4.15 -4.89 19.22
C ALA A 122 4.30 -4.32 20.64
#